data_4c7d46e2d69af152834954fb85cfc9cb
#
_entry.id   4c7d46e2d69af152834954fb85cfc9cb
#
_cell.length_a   1.000
_cell.length_b   1.000
_cell.length_c   1.000
_cell.angle_alpha   90.00
_cell.angle_beta   90.00
_cell.angle_gamma   90.00
#
_symmetry.space_group_name_H-M   'P 1'
#
loop_
_entity.id
_entity.type
_entity.pdbx_description
1 polymer ?
#
loop_
_entity_poly.entity_id
_entity_poly.type
_entity_poly.pdbx_seq_one_letter_code
_entity_poly.pdbx_strand_id
1 'polypeptide(L)'
;GSNLDEASLCAEYGLSRTHMREVLRQLAGEGYVSLRQNRGAQVSEMSHRSLRAFFISAPMVYSAILQLAATHRTSEQLDHLRAAQDDFCAALKGGTAADRALTNVQFHRVTGEMADNIYLSPSFNRLLLDHTRISMTFYRPADPEQVANVDLARTHHDQIIDAITARDVGRAGELA
;
A
#
# COMPACT_ATOMS: atom_id res chain seq x y z
N GLY A 1 14.69 10.19 6.58
CA GLY A 1 14.95 8.88 6.05
C GLY A 1 16.33 8.35 6.37
N SER A 2 16.42 7.04 6.58
CA SER A 2 17.69 6.37 6.83
C SER A 2 18.56 6.39 5.58
N ASN A 3 19.87 6.60 5.74
CA ASN A 3 20.83 6.45 4.64
C ASN A 3 20.93 4.96 4.26
N LEU A 4 21.02 4.70 2.98
CA LEU A 4 21.24 3.38 2.42
C LEU A 4 22.70 3.30 1.96
N ASP A 5 23.50 2.46 2.63
CA ASP A 5 24.89 2.24 2.24
C ASP A 5 24.96 1.23 1.10
N GLU A 6 25.39 1.69 -0.10
CA GLU A 6 25.50 0.84 -1.29
C GLU A 6 26.41 -0.38 -1.06
N ALA A 7 27.50 -0.20 -0.29
CA ALA A 7 28.45 -1.29 -0.08
C ALA A 7 27.85 -2.40 0.81
N SER A 8 27.17 -2.01 1.87
CA SER A 8 26.45 -2.95 2.75
C SER A 8 25.34 -3.68 2.01
N LEU A 9 24.54 -2.96 1.22
CA LEU A 9 23.49 -3.57 0.40
C LEU A 9 24.07 -4.53 -0.66
N CYS A 10 25.18 -4.17 -1.32
CA CYS A 10 25.84 -5.07 -2.27
C CYS A 10 26.28 -6.37 -1.59
N ALA A 11 26.84 -6.28 -0.38
CA ALA A 11 27.27 -7.46 0.39
C ALA A 11 26.08 -8.32 0.83
N GLU A 12 25.00 -7.69 1.33
CA GLU A 12 23.80 -8.36 1.81
C GLU A 12 23.06 -9.13 0.71
N TYR A 13 22.90 -8.49 -0.46
CA TYR A 13 22.14 -9.08 -1.58
C TYR A 13 23.01 -9.76 -2.64
N GLY A 14 24.33 -9.80 -2.48
CA GLY A 14 25.25 -10.42 -3.44
C GLY A 14 25.29 -9.74 -4.81
N LEU A 15 25.01 -8.44 -4.88
CA LEU A 15 24.90 -7.67 -6.12
C LEU A 15 26.16 -6.84 -6.39
N SER A 16 26.49 -6.65 -7.69
CA SER A 16 27.51 -5.69 -8.09
C SER A 16 27.03 -4.25 -7.80
N ARG A 17 27.99 -3.32 -7.63
CA ARG A 17 27.67 -1.89 -7.45
C ARG A 17 26.86 -1.30 -8.60
N THR A 18 27.12 -1.73 -9.82
CA THR A 18 26.37 -1.29 -11.00
C THR A 18 24.89 -1.71 -10.90
N HIS A 19 24.65 -2.99 -10.61
CA HIS A 19 23.31 -3.53 -10.41
C HIS A 19 22.59 -2.84 -9.25
N MET A 20 23.26 -2.66 -8.11
CA MET A 20 22.66 -1.98 -6.95
C MET A 20 22.24 -0.55 -7.29
N ARG A 21 23.05 0.18 -8.05
CA ARG A 21 22.69 1.55 -8.50
C ARG A 21 21.50 1.57 -9.45
N GLU A 22 21.34 0.58 -10.30
CA GLU A 22 20.15 0.44 -11.16
C GLU A 22 18.91 0.20 -10.32
N VAL A 23 18.95 -0.73 -9.37
CA VAL A 23 17.87 -0.99 -8.42
C VAL A 23 17.51 0.28 -7.64
N LEU A 24 18.49 1.00 -7.09
CA LEU A 24 18.25 2.23 -6.35
C LEU A 24 17.67 3.35 -7.24
N ARG A 25 18.04 3.44 -8.53
CA ARG A 25 17.42 4.37 -9.47
C ARG A 25 15.96 4.01 -9.76
N GLN A 26 15.68 2.71 -9.95
CA GLN A 26 14.31 2.25 -10.13
C GLN A 26 13.46 2.59 -8.89
N LEU A 27 13.93 2.23 -7.69
CA LEU A 27 13.25 2.56 -6.44
C LEU A 27 13.08 4.07 -6.23
N ALA A 28 14.02 4.88 -6.74
CA ALA A 28 13.89 6.34 -6.70
C ALA A 28 12.82 6.84 -7.67
N GLY A 29 12.72 6.26 -8.87
CA GLY A 29 11.65 6.53 -9.83
C GLY A 29 10.27 6.19 -9.26
N GLU A 30 10.16 5.12 -8.50
CA GLU A 30 8.94 4.68 -7.81
C GLU A 30 8.69 5.45 -6.50
N GLY A 31 9.67 6.24 -6.02
CA GLY A 31 9.53 7.09 -4.83
C GLY A 31 9.84 6.41 -3.50
N TYR A 32 10.36 5.19 -3.49
CA TYR A 32 10.78 4.49 -2.26
C TYR A 32 12.03 5.12 -1.63
N VAL A 33 12.94 5.56 -2.48
CA VAL A 33 14.19 6.22 -2.05
C VAL A 33 14.37 7.57 -2.73
N SER A 34 15.22 8.39 -2.18
CA SER A 34 15.71 9.63 -2.81
C SER A 34 17.21 9.52 -3.05
N LEU A 35 17.65 9.82 -4.28
CA LEU A 35 19.06 9.89 -4.61
C LEU A 35 19.56 11.30 -4.36
N ARG A 36 20.64 11.45 -3.58
CA ARG A 36 21.30 12.74 -3.33
C ARG A 36 22.65 12.75 -4.00
N GLN A 37 22.92 13.82 -4.72
CA GLN A 37 24.23 14.00 -5.37
C GLN A 37 25.35 13.91 -4.32
N ASN A 38 26.32 13.03 -4.54
CA ASN A 38 27.46 12.75 -3.66
C ASN A 38 27.14 12.25 -2.24
N ARG A 39 25.89 11.84 -1.97
CA ARG A 39 25.46 11.33 -0.64
C ARG A 39 24.75 9.98 -0.68
N GLY A 40 24.75 9.30 -1.85
CA GLY A 40 24.11 7.99 -1.99
C GLY A 40 22.58 8.06 -2.02
N ALA A 41 21.95 6.99 -1.58
CA ALA A 41 20.51 6.85 -1.50
C ALA A 41 20.01 6.97 -0.05
N GLN A 42 18.81 7.50 0.10
CA GLN A 42 18.10 7.56 1.39
C GLN A 42 16.68 7.04 1.20
N VAL A 43 16.15 6.39 2.23
CA VAL A 43 14.70 6.09 2.27
C VAL A 43 13.93 7.40 2.19
N SER A 44 12.98 7.51 1.26
CA SER A 44 12.19 8.73 1.09
C SER A 44 11.46 9.10 2.39
N GLU A 45 11.44 10.37 2.73
CA GLU A 45 10.75 10.87 3.92
C GLU A 45 9.30 11.24 3.60
N MET A 46 8.43 11.01 4.57
CA MET A 46 7.07 11.54 4.54
C MET A 46 7.07 12.86 5.32
N SER A 47 7.12 13.98 4.61
CA SER A 47 6.99 15.31 5.20
C SER A 47 5.53 15.64 5.53
N HIS A 48 5.29 16.65 6.38
CA HIS A 48 3.92 17.17 6.61
C HIS A 48 3.22 17.58 5.31
N ARG A 49 3.97 18.12 4.36
CA ARG A 49 3.45 18.49 3.04
C ARG A 49 3.01 17.26 2.23
N SER A 50 3.82 16.22 2.17
CA SER A 50 3.48 14.99 1.45
C SER A 50 2.34 14.24 2.13
N LEU A 51 2.31 14.21 3.46
CA LEU A 51 1.21 13.62 4.22
C LEU A 51 -0.12 14.33 3.94
N ARG A 52 -0.12 15.66 3.95
CA ARG A 52 -1.32 16.45 3.59
C ARG A 52 -1.76 16.20 2.15
N ALA A 53 -0.81 16.14 1.20
CA ALA A 53 -1.13 15.84 -0.18
C ALA A 53 -1.69 14.42 -0.35
N PHE A 54 -1.17 13.45 0.41
CA PHE A 54 -1.70 12.09 0.45
C PHE A 54 -3.20 12.08 0.82
N PHE A 55 -3.59 12.67 1.96
CA PHE A 55 -4.99 12.69 2.40
C PHE A 55 -5.95 13.47 1.49
N ILE A 56 -5.43 14.37 0.65
CA ILE A 56 -6.23 15.04 -0.38
C ILE A 56 -6.39 14.13 -1.62
N SER A 57 -5.33 13.45 -2.05
CA SER A 57 -5.29 12.74 -3.33
C SER A 57 -5.76 11.28 -3.21
N ALA A 58 -5.48 10.62 -2.06
CA ALA A 58 -5.78 9.21 -1.89
C ALA A 58 -7.27 8.90 -2.08
N PRO A 59 -8.23 9.59 -1.46
CA PRO A 59 -9.64 9.30 -1.66
C PRO A 59 -10.08 9.38 -3.12
N MET A 60 -9.53 10.32 -3.90
CA MET A 60 -9.86 10.48 -5.32
C MET A 60 -9.41 9.28 -6.16
N VAL A 61 -8.18 8.83 -5.94
CA VAL A 61 -7.61 7.71 -6.69
C VAL A 61 -8.18 6.38 -6.22
N TYR A 62 -8.32 6.16 -4.91
CA TYR A 62 -8.92 4.95 -4.35
C TYR A 62 -10.37 4.78 -4.79
N SER A 63 -11.17 5.87 -4.77
CA SER A 63 -12.55 5.84 -5.27
C SER A 63 -12.61 5.37 -6.72
N ALA A 64 -11.80 5.93 -7.60
CA ALA A 64 -11.75 5.51 -9.00
C ALA A 64 -11.31 4.04 -9.16
N ILE A 65 -10.33 3.59 -8.38
CA ILE A 65 -9.85 2.20 -8.38
C ILE A 65 -10.97 1.24 -7.93
N LEU A 66 -11.66 1.54 -6.82
CA LEU A 66 -12.73 0.67 -6.31
C LEU A 66 -13.94 0.61 -7.25
N GLN A 67 -14.29 1.73 -7.89
CA GLN A 67 -15.34 1.77 -8.91
C GLN A 67 -15.00 0.88 -10.12
N LEU A 68 -13.77 0.96 -10.62
CA LEU A 68 -13.31 0.13 -11.72
C LEU A 68 -13.22 -1.34 -11.30
N ALA A 69 -12.71 -1.64 -10.11
CA ALA A 69 -12.68 -2.99 -9.57
C ALA A 69 -14.09 -3.61 -9.52
N ALA A 70 -15.10 -2.86 -9.03
CA ALA A 70 -16.48 -3.32 -9.02
C ALA A 70 -17.05 -3.54 -10.44
N THR A 71 -16.63 -2.72 -11.39
CA THR A 71 -17.04 -2.83 -12.79
C THR A 71 -16.42 -4.04 -13.48
N HIS A 72 -15.13 -4.25 -13.35
CA HIS A 72 -14.34 -5.24 -14.11
C HIS A 72 -14.25 -6.61 -13.44
N ARG A 73 -14.58 -6.73 -12.17
CA ARG A 73 -14.36 -7.92 -11.36
C ARG A 73 -14.67 -9.23 -12.04
N THR A 74 -13.80 -10.22 -11.91
CA THR A 74 -14.04 -11.62 -12.22
C THR A 74 -14.23 -12.45 -10.92
N SER A 75 -14.73 -13.68 -11.03
CA SER A 75 -14.85 -14.58 -9.86
C SER A 75 -13.48 -14.90 -9.28
N GLU A 76 -12.48 -15.17 -10.12
CA GLU A 76 -11.10 -15.45 -9.71
C GLU A 76 -10.48 -14.27 -8.94
N GLN A 77 -10.67 -13.05 -9.43
CA GLN A 77 -10.19 -11.85 -8.73
C GLN A 77 -10.87 -11.65 -7.37
N LEU A 78 -12.17 -11.99 -7.26
CA LEU A 78 -12.86 -11.95 -5.97
C LEU A 78 -12.30 -12.97 -4.98
N ASP A 79 -11.92 -14.15 -5.44
CA ASP A 79 -11.31 -15.18 -4.59
C ASP A 79 -9.93 -14.72 -4.11
N HIS A 80 -9.13 -14.07 -4.96
CA HIS A 80 -7.86 -13.44 -4.57
C HIS A 80 -8.06 -12.30 -3.55
N LEU A 81 -9.10 -11.47 -3.73
CA LEU A 81 -9.40 -10.38 -2.80
C LEU A 81 -9.81 -10.92 -1.41
N ARG A 82 -10.63 -11.99 -1.37
CA ARG A 82 -11.00 -12.66 -0.13
C ARG A 82 -9.80 -13.30 0.56
N ALA A 83 -8.94 -13.97 -0.20
CA ALA A 83 -7.70 -14.53 0.35
C ALA A 83 -6.80 -13.44 0.97
N ALA A 84 -6.65 -12.29 0.32
CA ALA A 84 -5.91 -11.16 0.87
C ALA A 84 -6.55 -10.62 2.17
N GLN A 85 -7.88 -10.62 2.27
CA GLN A 85 -8.60 -10.27 3.50
C GLN A 85 -8.37 -11.30 4.62
N ASP A 86 -8.37 -12.60 4.28
CA ASP A 86 -8.10 -13.66 5.26
C ASP A 86 -6.68 -13.55 5.83
N ASP A 87 -5.68 -13.25 4.98
CA ASP A 87 -4.31 -13.00 5.39
C ASP A 87 -4.21 -11.78 6.33
N PHE A 88 -4.93 -10.69 6.02
CA PHE A 88 -5.00 -9.53 6.88
C PHE A 88 -5.66 -9.87 8.22
N CYS A 89 -6.77 -10.60 8.23
CA CYS A 89 -7.43 -11.05 9.44
C CYS A 89 -6.52 -11.95 10.31
N ALA A 90 -5.71 -12.81 9.69
CA ALA A 90 -4.72 -13.62 10.39
C ALA A 90 -3.62 -12.76 11.02
N ALA A 91 -3.12 -11.76 10.29
CA ALA A 91 -2.12 -10.81 10.80
C ALA A 91 -2.66 -9.96 11.96
N LEU A 92 -3.96 -9.60 11.96
CA LEU A 92 -4.59 -8.88 13.07
C LEU A 92 -4.56 -9.70 14.37
N LYS A 93 -4.75 -11.02 14.29
CA LYS A 93 -4.82 -11.92 15.46
C LYS A 93 -3.45 -12.18 16.11
N GLY A 94 -2.40 -12.32 15.33
CA GLY A 94 -1.11 -12.75 15.87
C GLY A 94 0.13 -12.13 15.21
N GLY A 95 -0.04 -11.27 14.21
CA GLY A 95 1.07 -10.65 13.47
C GLY A 95 1.67 -9.43 14.16
N THR A 96 2.85 -9.04 13.70
CA THR A 96 3.50 -7.79 14.05
C THR A 96 2.81 -6.59 13.39
N ALA A 97 3.17 -5.37 13.76
CA ALA A 97 2.72 -4.16 13.07
C ALA A 97 3.12 -4.16 11.57
N ALA A 98 4.28 -4.75 11.26
CA ALA A 98 4.73 -4.89 9.88
C ALA A 98 3.85 -5.88 9.11
N ASP A 99 3.54 -7.05 9.68
CA ASP A 99 2.67 -8.04 9.04
C ASP A 99 1.29 -7.45 8.75
N ARG A 100 0.71 -6.73 9.70
CA ARG A 100 -0.58 -6.05 9.54
C ARG A 100 -0.55 -4.99 8.42
N ALA A 101 0.50 -4.16 8.39
CA ALA A 101 0.63 -3.13 7.37
C ALA A 101 0.85 -3.73 5.96
N LEU A 102 1.64 -4.80 5.85
CA LEU A 102 1.92 -5.45 4.57
C LEU A 102 0.70 -6.21 4.03
N THR A 103 -0.03 -6.93 4.88
CA THR A 103 -1.27 -7.61 4.45
C THR A 103 -2.39 -6.63 4.12
N ASN A 104 -2.51 -5.53 4.88
CA ASN A 104 -3.43 -4.45 4.55
C ASN A 104 -3.14 -3.86 3.16
N VAL A 105 -1.89 -3.55 2.87
CA VAL A 105 -1.53 -2.99 1.56
C VAL A 105 -1.67 -4.01 0.43
N GLN A 106 -1.50 -5.30 0.72
CA GLN A 106 -1.74 -6.35 -0.27
C GLN A 106 -3.23 -6.43 -0.66
N PHE A 107 -4.14 -6.29 0.31
CA PHE A 107 -5.57 -6.17 0.01
C PHE A 107 -5.87 -5.04 -0.97
N HIS A 108 -5.36 -3.84 -0.71
CA HIS A 108 -5.54 -2.72 -1.62
C HIS A 108 -4.84 -2.92 -2.97
N ARG A 109 -3.69 -3.59 -3.02
CA ARG A 109 -3.01 -3.92 -4.28
C ARG A 109 -3.89 -4.77 -5.18
N VAL A 110 -4.57 -5.78 -4.63
CA VAL A 110 -5.52 -6.62 -5.39
C VAL A 110 -6.64 -5.76 -5.99
N THR A 111 -7.19 -4.79 -5.25
CA THR A 111 -8.21 -3.88 -5.83
C THR A 111 -7.65 -3.07 -7.01
N GLY A 112 -6.39 -2.66 -6.95
CA GLY A 112 -5.71 -1.98 -8.07
C GLY A 112 -5.54 -2.87 -9.30
N GLU A 113 -5.20 -4.14 -9.10
CA GLU A 113 -5.11 -5.14 -10.17
C GLU A 113 -6.50 -5.40 -10.79
N MET A 114 -7.55 -5.49 -9.98
CA MET A 114 -8.94 -5.63 -10.45
C MET A 114 -9.42 -4.43 -11.27
N ALA A 115 -8.94 -3.23 -10.96
CA ALA A 115 -9.28 -2.01 -11.68
C ALA A 115 -8.74 -2.01 -13.12
N ASP A 116 -7.64 -2.71 -13.37
CA ASP A 116 -6.98 -2.89 -14.67
C ASP A 116 -6.86 -1.58 -15.48
N ASN A 117 -6.30 -0.53 -14.86
CA ASN A 117 -6.18 0.78 -15.49
C ASN A 117 -4.74 1.27 -15.49
N ILE A 118 -4.10 1.22 -16.67
CA ILE A 118 -2.68 1.57 -16.85
C ILE A 118 -2.35 3.04 -16.52
N TYR A 119 -3.32 3.93 -16.57
CA TYR A 119 -3.13 5.36 -16.25
C TYR A 119 -3.28 5.67 -14.76
N LEU A 120 -4.13 4.92 -14.05
CA LEU A 120 -4.30 5.09 -12.60
C LEU A 120 -3.27 4.30 -11.79
N SER A 121 -2.84 3.14 -12.28
CA SER A 121 -1.93 2.24 -11.57
C SER A 121 -0.64 2.91 -11.07
N PRO A 122 0.06 3.78 -11.83
CA PRO A 122 1.27 4.44 -11.30
C PRO A 122 0.99 5.34 -10.11
N SER A 123 -0.08 6.14 -10.17
CA SER A 123 -0.49 7.01 -9.06
C SER A 123 -0.97 6.21 -7.85
N PHE A 124 -1.72 5.15 -8.09
CA PHE A 124 -2.20 4.26 -7.05
C PHE A 124 -1.05 3.54 -6.33
N ASN A 125 -0.11 2.95 -7.07
CA ASN A 125 1.07 2.30 -6.49
C ASN A 125 1.93 3.28 -5.68
N ARG A 126 2.03 4.53 -6.12
CA ARG A 126 2.72 5.58 -5.37
C ARG A 126 1.99 5.89 -4.05
N LEU A 127 0.67 5.93 -4.05
CA LEU A 127 -0.13 6.11 -2.84
C LEU A 127 -0.04 4.90 -1.91
N LEU A 128 -0.03 3.67 -2.42
CA LEU A 128 0.14 2.45 -1.61
C LEU A 128 1.45 2.46 -0.79
N LEU A 129 2.53 3.04 -1.33
CA LEU A 129 3.77 3.20 -0.58
C LEU A 129 3.58 4.05 0.69
N ASP A 130 2.95 5.20 0.53
CA ASP A 130 2.71 6.11 1.67
C ASP A 130 1.62 5.55 2.60
N HIS A 131 0.62 4.85 2.06
CA HIS A 131 -0.35 4.08 2.84
C HIS A 131 0.33 3.05 3.75
N THR A 132 1.28 2.25 3.21
CA THR A 132 2.03 1.28 4.01
C THR A 132 2.76 1.96 5.17
N ARG A 133 3.39 3.11 4.94
CA ARG A 133 4.10 3.87 5.97
C ARG A 133 3.17 4.38 7.08
N ILE A 134 2.00 4.89 6.70
CA ILE A 134 0.96 5.34 7.64
C ILE A 134 0.46 4.14 8.43
N SER A 135 0.17 3.03 7.77
CA SER A 135 -0.30 1.79 8.39
C SER A 135 0.69 1.21 9.39
N MET A 136 2.00 1.30 9.12
CA MET A 136 3.04 0.89 10.08
C MET A 136 2.95 1.62 11.43
N THR A 137 2.51 2.87 11.43
CA THR A 137 2.27 3.64 12.67
C THR A 137 0.92 3.29 13.27
N PHE A 138 -0.12 3.22 12.42
CA PHE A 138 -1.49 2.89 12.82
C PHE A 138 -1.60 1.50 13.49
N TYR A 139 -0.91 0.50 12.96
CA TYR A 139 -0.93 -0.87 13.50
C TYR A 139 0.04 -1.11 14.66
N ARG A 140 0.58 -0.06 15.28
CA ARG A 140 1.28 -0.09 16.56
C ARG A 140 0.40 0.53 17.66
N PRO A 141 -0.66 -0.16 18.10
CA PRO A 141 -1.59 0.44 19.05
C PRO A 141 -0.87 0.74 20.36
N ALA A 142 -0.97 1.99 20.81
CA ALA A 142 -0.42 2.43 22.09
C ALA A 142 -1.47 2.39 23.21
N ASP A 143 -2.76 2.28 22.85
CA ASP A 143 -3.88 2.31 23.77
C ASP A 143 -5.09 1.48 23.27
N PRO A 144 -6.10 1.21 24.14
CA PRO A 144 -7.29 0.43 23.79
C PRO A 144 -8.16 1.04 22.67
N GLU A 145 -8.18 2.36 22.52
CA GLU A 145 -8.96 3.03 21.46
C GLU A 145 -8.37 2.73 20.09
N GLN A 146 -7.05 2.70 19.99
CA GLN A 146 -6.36 2.32 18.76
C GLN A 146 -6.58 0.84 18.40
N VAL A 147 -6.76 -0.04 19.38
CA VAL A 147 -7.13 -1.44 19.14
C VAL A 147 -8.50 -1.53 18.46
N ALA A 148 -9.48 -0.75 18.91
CA ALA A 148 -10.80 -0.70 18.29
C ALA A 148 -10.75 -0.20 16.83
N ASN A 149 -9.88 0.75 16.52
CA ASN A 149 -9.69 1.27 15.16
C ASN A 149 -9.11 0.21 14.20
N VAL A 150 -8.36 -0.76 14.70
CA VAL A 150 -7.85 -1.87 13.89
C VAL A 150 -8.98 -2.80 13.43
N ASP A 151 -9.99 -3.06 14.28
CA ASP A 151 -11.17 -3.83 13.91
C ASP A 151 -12.05 -3.10 12.88
N LEU A 152 -12.07 -1.77 12.91
CA LEU A 152 -12.74 -0.97 11.89
C LEU A 152 -12.13 -1.17 10.50
N ALA A 153 -10.82 -1.29 10.39
CA ALA A 153 -10.15 -1.54 9.11
C ALA A 153 -10.60 -2.89 8.51
N ARG A 154 -10.72 -3.93 9.33
CA ARG A 154 -11.24 -5.24 8.90
C ARG A 154 -12.67 -5.12 8.36
N THR A 155 -13.55 -4.50 9.13
CA THR A 155 -14.97 -4.31 8.74
C THR A 155 -15.08 -3.47 7.45
N HIS A 156 -14.21 -2.49 7.29
CA HIS A 156 -14.18 -1.65 6.10
C HIS A 156 -13.77 -2.45 4.85
N HIS A 157 -12.78 -3.34 4.96
CA HIS A 157 -12.43 -4.26 3.87
C HIS A 157 -13.59 -5.19 3.51
N ASP A 158 -14.32 -5.74 4.52
CA ASP A 158 -15.49 -6.58 4.27
C ASP A 158 -16.56 -5.81 3.47
N GLN A 159 -16.83 -4.54 3.81
CA GLN A 159 -17.75 -3.68 3.05
C GLN A 159 -17.28 -3.44 1.61
N ILE A 160 -15.98 -3.26 1.38
CA ILE A 160 -15.40 -3.12 0.04
C ILE A 160 -15.63 -4.41 -0.76
N ILE A 161 -15.36 -5.58 -0.18
CA ILE A 161 -15.60 -6.87 -0.82
C ILE A 161 -17.07 -7.02 -1.21
N ASP A 162 -17.98 -6.68 -0.31
CA ASP A 162 -19.42 -6.77 -0.57
C ASP A 162 -19.84 -5.85 -1.72
N ALA A 163 -19.41 -4.59 -1.72
CA ALA A 163 -19.71 -3.65 -2.80
C ALA A 163 -19.16 -4.12 -4.16
N ILE A 164 -17.92 -4.60 -4.20
CA ILE A 164 -17.30 -5.14 -5.41
C ILE A 164 -18.04 -6.42 -5.85
N THR A 165 -18.38 -7.32 -4.92
CA THR A 165 -19.12 -8.54 -5.21
C THR A 165 -20.49 -8.24 -5.85
N ALA A 166 -21.21 -7.26 -5.30
CA ALA A 166 -22.50 -6.82 -5.80
C ALA A 166 -22.42 -5.99 -7.08
N ARG A 167 -21.24 -5.60 -7.56
CA ARG A 167 -21.03 -4.60 -8.63
C ARG A 167 -21.66 -3.24 -8.31
N ASP A 168 -21.76 -2.90 -7.03
CA ASP A 168 -22.24 -1.59 -6.60
C ASP A 168 -21.12 -0.55 -6.73
N VAL A 169 -20.99 -0.01 -7.94
CA VAL A 169 -19.94 0.95 -8.32
C VAL A 169 -20.03 2.23 -7.48
N GLY A 170 -21.24 2.69 -7.16
CA GLY A 170 -21.46 3.88 -6.32
C GLY A 170 -20.95 3.63 -4.91
N ARG A 171 -21.41 2.56 -4.28
CA ARG A 171 -21.00 2.20 -2.92
C ARG A 171 -19.50 1.90 -2.83
N ALA A 172 -18.92 1.21 -3.82
CA ALA A 172 -17.48 0.96 -3.87
C ALA A 172 -16.68 2.28 -3.87
N GLY A 173 -17.12 3.28 -4.63
CA GLY A 173 -16.47 4.60 -4.66
C GLY A 173 -16.60 5.40 -3.37
N GLU A 174 -17.70 5.26 -2.63
CA GLU A 174 -17.93 5.93 -1.34
C GLU A 174 -17.06 5.35 -0.20
N LEU A 175 -16.62 4.10 -0.34
CA LEU A 175 -15.79 3.40 0.63
C LEU A 175 -14.28 3.72 0.48
N ALA A 176 -13.91 4.73 -0.28
CA ALA A 176 -12.51 5.07 -0.55
C ALA A 176 -11.86 6.00 0.51
#